data_aea3fdded0da90afa706431b7d365f96
#
_entry.id   aea3fdded0da90afa706431b7d365f96
#
_cell.length_a   1.000
_cell.length_b   1.000
_cell.length_c   1.000
_cell.angle_alpha   90.00
_cell.angle_beta   90.00
_cell.angle_gamma   90.00
#
_symmetry.space_group_name_H-M   'P 1'
#
loop_
_entity.id
_entity.type
_entity.pdbx_description
1 polymer ?
#
loop_
_entity_poly.entity_id
_entity_poly.type
_entity_poly.pdbx_seq_one_letter_code
_entity_poly.pdbx_strand_id
1 'polypeptide(L)'
;WLFPDQHNLPYGVTTCVDTGSSGWQHFPDFVDTVITKATMRVLAFINIVGAGMAGACEQDTSEMIPEPCADMIKQYPQHVVGSKSAHYGGPGWEAAQGGIDAARLADTITMVDFAPRETRSYEELLTKRMAPGDIHTHLYASHIPLLDENLKVNSYVQAARDKGIIFDCGHGAGSFW
;
A
#
# COMPACT_ATOMS: atom_id res chain seq x y z
N TRP A 1 12.18 12.31 -2.23
CA TRP A 1 12.36 10.98 -2.83
C TRP A 1 13.67 10.37 -2.34
N LEU A 2 13.69 9.07 -2.06
CA LEU A 2 14.94 8.34 -1.90
C LEU A 2 15.46 7.97 -3.29
N PHE A 3 16.75 8.17 -3.53
CA PHE A 3 17.36 7.74 -4.80
C PHE A 3 17.65 6.24 -4.74
N PRO A 4 16.95 5.41 -5.54
CA PRO A 4 17.02 3.95 -5.41
C PRO A 4 18.46 3.42 -5.49
N ASP A 5 19.22 3.90 -6.46
CA ASP A 5 20.59 3.44 -6.73
C ASP A 5 21.52 3.71 -5.55
N GLN A 6 21.41 4.88 -4.89
CA GLN A 6 22.28 5.25 -3.78
C GLN A 6 22.00 4.46 -2.51
N HIS A 7 20.72 4.08 -2.30
CA HIS A 7 20.29 3.43 -1.07
C HIS A 7 20.24 1.90 -1.16
N ASN A 8 20.19 1.34 -2.36
CA ASN A 8 19.97 -0.09 -2.54
C ASN A 8 21.12 -0.81 -3.25
N LEU A 9 21.68 -0.25 -4.33
CA LEU A 9 22.76 -0.91 -5.08
C LEU A 9 24.02 -1.21 -4.24
N PRO A 10 24.48 -0.34 -3.31
CA PRO A 10 25.63 -0.64 -2.47
C PRO A 10 25.46 -1.87 -1.59
N TYR A 11 24.21 -2.29 -1.36
CA TYR A 11 23.85 -3.49 -0.57
C TYR A 11 23.50 -4.70 -1.42
N GLY A 12 23.73 -4.63 -2.74
CA GLY A 12 23.43 -5.72 -3.67
C GLY A 12 21.96 -5.87 -4.07
N VAL A 13 21.12 -4.89 -3.74
CA VAL A 13 19.71 -4.88 -4.13
C VAL A 13 19.60 -4.30 -5.55
N THR A 14 19.14 -5.10 -6.50
CA THR A 14 19.03 -4.71 -7.92
C THR A 14 17.61 -4.43 -8.38
N THR A 15 16.61 -4.73 -7.55
CA THR A 15 15.20 -4.43 -7.80
C THR A 15 14.55 -3.94 -6.53
N CYS A 16 13.83 -2.83 -6.59
CA CYS A 16 13.00 -2.35 -5.49
C CYS A 16 11.59 -2.02 -5.97
N VAL A 17 10.68 -1.89 -5.01
CA VAL A 17 9.30 -1.47 -5.25
C VAL A 17 9.04 -0.22 -4.42
N ASP A 18 8.70 0.88 -5.09
CA ASP A 18 8.16 2.07 -4.42
C ASP A 18 6.74 1.79 -3.96
N THR A 19 6.45 2.06 -2.71
CA THR A 19 5.16 1.74 -2.10
C THR A 19 4.23 2.93 -2.01
N GLY A 20 4.06 3.64 -3.10
CA GLY A 20 3.05 4.69 -3.24
C GLY A 20 3.56 6.09 -2.92
N SER A 21 4.86 6.37 -3.12
CA SER A 21 5.36 7.75 -3.06
C SER A 21 4.62 8.65 -4.02
N SER A 22 4.34 8.16 -5.25
CA SER A 22 3.52 8.85 -6.23
C SER A 22 2.07 8.36 -6.20
N GLY A 23 1.14 9.31 -6.34
CA GLY A 23 -0.24 9.03 -6.67
C GLY A 23 -0.49 9.08 -8.18
N TRP A 24 -1.73 8.82 -8.59
CA TRP A 24 -2.12 8.74 -9.98
C TRP A 24 -1.97 10.06 -10.75
N GLN A 25 -1.98 11.23 -10.09
CA GLN A 25 -1.80 12.54 -10.74
C GLN A 25 -0.36 12.77 -11.22
N HIS A 26 0.63 12.23 -10.50
CA HIS A 26 2.05 12.53 -10.71
C HIS A 26 2.88 11.32 -11.13
N PHE A 27 2.25 10.18 -11.41
CA PHE A 27 2.97 8.97 -11.76
C PHE A 27 3.79 9.09 -13.05
N PRO A 28 3.34 9.78 -14.13
CA PRO A 28 4.19 10.02 -15.30
C PRO A 28 5.50 10.74 -14.95
N ASP A 29 5.43 11.77 -14.09
CA ASP A 29 6.64 12.48 -13.63
C ASP A 29 7.57 11.57 -12.81
N PHE A 30 6.99 10.67 -12.01
CA PHE A 30 7.76 9.67 -11.26
C PHE A 30 8.48 8.69 -12.18
N VAL A 31 7.83 8.26 -13.26
CA VAL A 31 8.45 7.42 -14.30
C VAL A 31 9.64 8.16 -14.91
N ASP A 32 9.44 9.41 -15.34
CA ASP A 32 10.46 10.18 -16.06
C ASP A 32 11.64 10.60 -15.17
N THR A 33 11.39 10.89 -13.89
CA THR A 33 12.40 11.45 -13.00
C THR A 33 13.08 10.43 -12.09
N VAL A 34 12.43 9.29 -11.83
CA VAL A 34 12.95 8.26 -10.93
C VAL A 34 13.15 6.93 -11.63
N ILE A 35 12.10 6.34 -12.21
CA ILE A 35 12.18 4.98 -12.75
C ILE A 35 13.16 4.92 -13.93
N THR A 36 13.03 5.82 -14.90
CA THR A 36 13.88 5.83 -16.09
C THR A 36 15.32 6.30 -15.84
N LYS A 37 15.57 6.94 -14.69
CA LYS A 37 16.91 7.42 -14.31
C LYS A 37 17.64 6.42 -13.43
N ALA A 38 16.95 5.48 -12.83
CA ALA A 38 17.57 4.47 -11.99
C ALA A 38 18.34 3.44 -12.84
N THR A 39 19.51 3.03 -12.35
CA THR A 39 20.28 1.90 -12.91
C THR A 39 19.64 0.57 -12.51
N MET A 40 19.13 0.51 -11.28
CA MET A 40 18.40 -0.65 -10.79
C MET A 40 16.97 -0.68 -11.32
N ARG A 41 16.34 -1.84 -11.28
CA ARG A 41 14.93 -1.97 -11.62
C ARG A 41 14.06 -1.39 -10.50
N VAL A 42 13.20 -0.43 -10.86
CA VAL A 42 12.21 0.16 -9.94
C VAL A 42 10.81 -0.19 -10.43
N LEU A 43 10.03 -0.82 -9.55
CA LEU A 43 8.59 -1.03 -9.70
C LEU A 43 7.86 -0.12 -8.71
N ALA A 44 6.54 0.02 -8.84
CA ALA A 44 5.76 0.89 -7.97
C ALA A 44 4.35 0.36 -7.71
N PHE A 45 3.83 0.66 -6.53
CA PHE A 45 2.39 0.77 -6.27
C PHE A 45 1.98 2.23 -6.47
N ILE A 46 0.82 2.47 -7.08
CA ILE A 46 0.25 3.83 -7.21
C ILE A 46 -0.62 4.13 -5.99
N ASN A 47 -0.35 5.26 -5.34
CA ASN A 47 -1.18 5.68 -4.21
C ASN A 47 -2.59 6.04 -4.68
N ILE A 48 -3.60 5.63 -3.90
CA ILE A 48 -5.00 5.99 -4.14
C ILE A 48 -5.24 7.50 -4.02
N VAL A 49 -4.45 8.20 -3.20
CA VAL A 49 -4.44 9.66 -3.13
C VAL A 49 -3.73 10.21 -4.37
N GLY A 50 -4.39 11.10 -5.10
CA GLY A 50 -3.88 11.63 -6.37
C GLY A 50 -2.49 12.24 -6.29
N ALA A 51 -2.21 13.00 -5.24
CA ALA A 51 -0.89 13.60 -4.99
C ALA A 51 0.16 12.62 -4.45
N GLY A 52 -0.23 11.41 -4.02
CA GLY A 52 0.68 10.44 -3.42
C GLY A 52 0.97 10.68 -1.93
N MET A 53 2.07 10.11 -1.43
CA MET A 53 2.51 10.33 -0.05
C MET A 53 3.18 11.71 0.09
N ALA A 54 2.39 12.76 0.19
CA ALA A 54 2.86 14.13 0.26
C ALA A 54 2.33 14.89 1.51
N GLY A 55 2.09 14.18 2.60
CA GLY A 55 1.73 14.75 3.89
C GLY A 55 0.23 15.03 4.03
N ALA A 56 -0.18 16.29 4.19
CA ALA A 56 -1.58 16.63 4.52
C ALA A 56 -2.61 16.15 3.49
N CYS A 57 -2.24 16.06 2.21
CA CYS A 57 -3.12 15.57 1.15
C CYS A 57 -3.55 14.12 1.34
N GLU A 58 -2.78 13.33 2.08
CA GLU A 58 -3.13 11.93 2.40
C GLU A 58 -4.39 11.80 3.26
N GLN A 59 -4.92 12.91 3.76
CA GLN A 59 -6.17 12.96 4.53
C GLN A 59 -7.36 13.46 3.68
N ASP A 60 -7.13 13.89 2.45
CA ASP A 60 -8.17 14.39 1.54
C ASP A 60 -8.84 13.23 0.80
N THR A 61 -10.01 12.84 1.29
CA THR A 61 -10.79 11.75 0.69
C THR A 61 -11.32 12.06 -0.70
N SER A 62 -11.39 13.34 -1.09
CA SER A 62 -11.83 13.75 -2.43
C SER A 62 -10.82 13.36 -3.53
N GLU A 63 -9.57 13.10 -3.16
CA GLU A 63 -8.52 12.62 -4.07
C GLU A 63 -8.39 11.09 -4.12
N MET A 64 -9.12 10.36 -3.26
CA MET A 64 -9.06 8.90 -3.19
C MET A 64 -10.02 8.26 -4.21
N ILE A 65 -9.76 8.49 -5.51
CA ILE A 65 -10.64 8.12 -6.60
C ILE A 65 -10.14 6.84 -7.29
N PRO A 66 -10.89 5.73 -7.25
CA PRO A 66 -10.45 4.45 -7.79
C PRO A 66 -10.22 4.44 -9.31
N GLU A 67 -11.08 5.08 -10.10
CA GLU A 67 -11.05 5.01 -11.55
C GLU A 67 -9.77 5.60 -12.14
N PRO A 68 -9.36 6.86 -11.85
CA PRO A 68 -8.11 7.40 -12.40
C PRO A 68 -6.87 6.65 -11.87
N CYS A 69 -6.92 6.13 -10.64
CA CYS A 69 -5.85 5.28 -10.13
C CYS A 69 -5.73 3.98 -10.94
N ALA A 70 -6.85 3.30 -11.20
CA ALA A 70 -6.89 2.09 -12.02
C ALA A 70 -6.45 2.34 -13.47
N ASP A 71 -6.84 3.46 -14.06
CA ASP A 71 -6.45 3.82 -15.43
C ASP A 71 -4.93 4.05 -15.52
N MET A 72 -4.35 4.71 -14.50
CA MET A 72 -2.91 4.91 -14.42
C MET A 72 -2.15 3.59 -14.25
N ILE A 73 -2.66 2.65 -13.44
CA ILE A 73 -2.09 1.31 -13.29
C ILE A 73 -2.05 0.59 -14.63
N LYS A 74 -3.15 0.61 -15.38
CA LYS A 74 -3.26 -0.02 -16.72
C LYS A 74 -2.35 0.62 -17.76
N GLN A 75 -2.08 1.91 -17.63
CA GLN A 75 -1.23 2.64 -18.59
C GLN A 75 0.25 2.26 -18.45
N TYR A 76 0.70 1.83 -17.27
CA TYR A 76 2.10 1.52 -17.01
C TYR A 76 2.34 0.08 -16.50
N PRO A 77 1.85 -0.95 -17.22
CA PRO A 77 1.90 -2.34 -16.75
C PRO A 77 3.33 -2.89 -16.54
N GLN A 78 4.33 -2.26 -17.18
CA GLN A 78 5.73 -2.65 -17.05
C GLN A 78 6.39 -2.12 -15.75
N HIS A 79 5.77 -1.14 -15.10
CA HIS A 79 6.32 -0.47 -13.91
C HIS A 79 5.44 -0.64 -12.68
N VAL A 80 4.13 -0.80 -12.86
CA VAL A 80 3.17 -0.81 -11.76
C VAL A 80 2.78 -2.24 -11.38
N VAL A 81 2.78 -2.50 -10.08
CA VAL A 81 2.41 -3.80 -9.51
C VAL A 81 1.06 -3.78 -8.79
N GLY A 82 0.47 -2.61 -8.58
CA GLY A 82 -0.83 -2.47 -7.96
C GLY A 82 -1.11 -1.08 -7.38
N SER A 83 -2.15 -0.99 -6.55
CA SER A 83 -2.52 0.22 -5.82
C SER A 83 -1.99 0.21 -4.40
N LYS A 84 -1.85 1.41 -3.80
CA LYS A 84 -1.47 1.60 -2.39
C LYS A 84 -2.47 2.51 -1.68
N SER A 85 -2.88 2.12 -0.48
CA SER A 85 -3.49 3.03 0.47
C SER A 85 -2.54 3.29 1.63
N ALA A 86 -2.38 4.54 2.07
CA ALA A 86 -1.42 4.89 3.11
C ALA A 86 -1.92 6.00 4.02
N HIS A 87 -1.50 5.94 5.28
CA HIS A 87 -1.52 7.00 6.29
C HIS A 87 -2.85 7.72 6.53
N TYR A 88 -3.98 7.15 6.13
CA TYR A 88 -5.29 7.77 6.36
C TYR A 88 -5.74 7.59 7.80
N GLY A 89 -5.83 8.71 8.53
CA GLY A 89 -6.22 8.75 9.94
C GLY A 89 -7.72 8.94 10.21
N GLY A 90 -8.52 9.24 9.18
CA GLY A 90 -9.96 9.45 9.30
C GLY A 90 -10.74 8.19 9.68
N PRO A 91 -12.04 8.32 9.99
CA PRO A 91 -12.85 7.23 10.55
C PRO A 91 -13.35 6.23 9.50
N GLY A 92 -13.44 6.62 8.24
CA GLY A 92 -14.07 5.83 7.18
C GLY A 92 -13.13 4.85 6.47
N TRP A 93 -13.64 4.26 5.42
CA TRP A 93 -12.95 3.26 4.62
C TRP A 93 -12.35 3.81 3.33
N GLU A 94 -12.44 5.11 3.09
CA GLU A 94 -12.17 5.75 1.80
C GLU A 94 -10.80 5.33 1.23
N ALA A 95 -9.75 5.42 2.02
CA ALA A 95 -8.41 5.07 1.56
C ALA A 95 -8.25 3.57 1.28
N ALA A 96 -8.61 2.73 2.25
CA ALA A 96 -8.45 1.28 2.10
C ALA A 96 -9.37 0.72 1.01
N GLN A 97 -10.66 1.12 1.01
CA GLN A 97 -11.62 0.67 0.01
C GLN A 97 -11.28 1.22 -1.37
N GLY A 98 -10.92 2.51 -1.46
CA GLY A 98 -10.53 3.11 -2.73
C GLY A 98 -9.32 2.41 -3.37
N GLY A 99 -8.30 2.07 -2.57
CA GLY A 99 -7.17 1.28 -3.03
C GLY A 99 -7.57 -0.11 -3.51
N ILE A 100 -8.43 -0.80 -2.76
CA ILE A 100 -8.96 -2.10 -3.14
C ILE A 100 -9.76 -2.01 -4.44
N ASP A 101 -10.65 -1.04 -4.57
CA ASP A 101 -11.49 -0.86 -5.76
C ASP A 101 -10.64 -0.54 -7.00
N ALA A 102 -9.64 0.33 -6.86
CA ALA A 102 -8.68 0.62 -7.94
C ALA A 102 -7.95 -0.65 -8.42
N ALA A 103 -7.49 -1.48 -7.47
CA ALA A 103 -6.85 -2.75 -7.81
C ALA A 103 -7.79 -3.70 -8.56
N ARG A 104 -9.06 -3.82 -8.13
CA ARG A 104 -10.04 -4.68 -8.81
C ARG A 104 -10.38 -4.17 -10.21
N LEU A 105 -10.55 -2.84 -10.36
CA LEU A 105 -10.77 -2.21 -11.67
C LEU A 105 -9.58 -2.43 -12.63
N ALA A 106 -8.37 -2.53 -12.09
CA ALA A 106 -7.15 -2.75 -12.87
C ALA A 106 -6.73 -4.23 -13.00
N ASP A 107 -7.50 -5.18 -12.44
CA ASP A 107 -7.18 -6.61 -12.39
C ASP A 107 -5.79 -6.88 -11.79
N THR A 108 -5.55 -6.27 -10.62
CA THR A 108 -4.26 -6.36 -9.91
C THR A 108 -4.45 -6.44 -8.39
N ILE A 109 -3.37 -6.33 -7.64
CA ILE A 109 -3.35 -6.38 -6.17
C ILE A 109 -3.29 -4.98 -5.55
N THR A 110 -3.65 -4.89 -4.27
CA THR A 110 -3.44 -3.68 -3.47
C THR A 110 -2.49 -3.95 -2.31
N MET A 111 -1.73 -2.92 -1.92
CA MET A 111 -1.01 -2.89 -0.65
C MET A 111 -1.70 -1.91 0.29
N VAL A 112 -2.16 -2.40 1.44
CA VAL A 112 -2.93 -1.61 2.40
C VAL A 112 -2.09 -1.34 3.65
N ASP A 113 -1.87 -0.05 3.94
CA ASP A 113 -1.50 0.46 5.25
C ASP A 113 -2.78 0.82 5.99
N PHE A 114 -2.96 0.32 7.20
CA PHE A 114 -4.24 0.38 7.88
C PHE A 114 -4.11 0.74 9.36
N ALA A 115 -4.86 1.74 9.75
CA ALA A 115 -5.04 2.07 11.16
C ALA A 115 -6.48 1.72 11.59
N PRO A 116 -6.69 0.72 12.46
CA PRO A 116 -8.01 0.38 12.99
C PRO A 116 -8.68 1.56 13.70
N ARG A 117 -10.00 1.65 13.61
CA ARG A 117 -10.85 2.64 14.28
C ARG A 117 -12.13 1.94 14.75
N GLU A 118 -12.91 2.58 15.59
CA GLU A 118 -14.22 2.05 16.04
C GLU A 118 -15.15 1.74 14.85
N THR A 119 -15.08 2.55 13.79
CA THR A 119 -15.90 2.43 12.59
C THR A 119 -15.31 1.52 11.52
N ARG A 120 -14.08 1.05 11.68
CA ARG A 120 -13.40 0.15 10.74
C ARG A 120 -12.46 -0.80 11.49
N SER A 121 -12.84 -2.07 11.56
CA SER A 121 -12.07 -3.08 12.28
C SER A 121 -11.01 -3.72 11.38
N TYR A 122 -9.93 -4.17 12.01
CA TYR A 122 -8.88 -4.92 11.33
C TYR A 122 -9.38 -6.28 10.82
N GLU A 123 -10.23 -6.95 11.62
CA GLU A 123 -10.87 -8.20 11.20
C GLU A 123 -11.71 -8.02 9.92
N GLU A 124 -12.50 -6.94 9.82
CA GLU A 124 -13.30 -6.67 8.63
C GLU A 124 -12.42 -6.43 7.39
N LEU A 125 -11.32 -5.69 7.53
CA LEU A 125 -10.37 -5.52 6.44
C LEU A 125 -9.92 -6.87 5.88
N LEU A 126 -9.38 -7.72 6.75
CA LEU A 126 -8.76 -8.97 6.35
C LEU A 126 -9.75 -10.01 5.84
N THR A 127 -10.92 -10.13 6.49
CA THR A 127 -11.86 -11.22 6.19
C THR A 127 -12.82 -10.88 5.08
N LYS A 128 -13.25 -9.60 4.96
CA LYS A 128 -14.33 -9.20 4.05
C LYS A 128 -13.87 -8.37 2.86
N ARG A 129 -12.81 -7.55 2.99
CA ARG A 129 -12.46 -6.57 1.97
C ARG A 129 -11.28 -6.98 1.11
N MET A 130 -10.21 -7.45 1.71
CA MET A 130 -9.03 -7.92 0.97
C MET A 130 -9.27 -9.26 0.30
N ALA A 131 -8.60 -9.49 -0.82
CA ALA A 131 -8.65 -10.73 -1.60
C ALA A 131 -7.27 -11.43 -1.59
N PRO A 132 -7.20 -12.73 -1.96
CA PRO A 132 -5.92 -13.43 -2.12
C PRO A 132 -4.95 -12.65 -3.01
N GLY A 133 -3.69 -12.55 -2.56
CA GLY A 133 -2.64 -11.77 -3.22
C GLY A 133 -2.51 -10.33 -2.76
N ASP A 134 -3.54 -9.75 -2.13
CA ASP A 134 -3.42 -8.41 -1.54
C ASP A 134 -2.42 -8.42 -0.39
N ILE A 135 -1.77 -7.29 -0.18
CA ILE A 135 -0.71 -7.13 0.82
C ILE A 135 -1.18 -6.22 1.94
N HIS A 136 -1.09 -6.68 3.19
CA HIS A 136 -1.18 -5.82 4.37
C HIS A 136 0.22 -5.51 4.86
N THR A 137 0.60 -4.23 4.89
CA THR A 137 1.92 -3.78 5.36
C THR A 137 1.88 -3.27 6.81
N HIS A 138 3.05 -3.13 7.40
CA HIS A 138 3.24 -2.70 8.79
C HIS A 138 2.63 -3.64 9.82
N LEU A 139 2.72 -4.96 9.59
CA LEU A 139 2.11 -5.98 10.45
C LEU A 139 2.47 -5.83 11.93
N TYR A 140 3.70 -5.39 12.21
CA TYR A 140 4.22 -5.24 13.58
C TYR A 140 4.07 -3.82 14.14
N ALA A 141 3.24 -2.97 13.55
CA ALA A 141 2.94 -1.68 14.14
C ALA A 141 2.10 -1.86 15.40
N SER A 142 2.41 -1.09 16.44
CA SER A 142 1.80 -1.25 17.78
C SER A 142 0.27 -1.07 17.83
N HIS A 143 -0.29 -0.40 16.81
CA HIS A 143 -1.74 -0.19 16.68
C HIS A 143 -2.46 -1.34 15.94
N ILE A 144 -1.73 -2.31 15.40
CA ILE A 144 -2.31 -3.48 14.73
C ILE A 144 -2.62 -4.56 15.77
N PRO A 145 -3.88 -4.99 15.90
CA PRO A 145 -4.29 -6.00 16.87
C PRO A 145 -3.91 -7.40 16.34
N LEU A 146 -2.60 -7.66 16.30
CA LEU A 146 -2.06 -8.94 15.84
C LEU A 146 -2.35 -10.06 16.84
N LEU A 147 -2.23 -9.77 18.13
CA LEU A 147 -2.37 -10.75 19.20
C LEU A 147 -3.68 -10.55 19.97
N ASP A 148 -4.21 -11.63 20.50
CA ASP A 148 -5.33 -11.65 21.44
C ASP A 148 -4.86 -11.37 22.89
N GLU A 149 -5.79 -11.39 23.83
CA GLU A 149 -5.55 -11.18 25.27
C GLU A 149 -4.63 -12.25 25.90
N ASN A 150 -4.48 -13.41 25.25
CA ASN A 150 -3.62 -14.50 25.67
C ASN A 150 -2.27 -14.52 24.94
N LEU A 151 -1.92 -13.44 24.25
CA LEU A 151 -0.71 -13.28 23.43
C LEU A 151 -0.60 -14.29 22.28
N LYS A 152 -1.73 -14.78 21.78
CA LYS A 152 -1.80 -15.63 20.60
C LYS A 152 -2.22 -14.80 19.39
N VAL A 153 -1.72 -15.18 18.22
CA VAL A 153 -2.15 -14.54 16.96
C VAL A 153 -3.67 -14.69 16.83
N ASN A 154 -4.35 -13.59 16.58
CA ASN A 154 -5.79 -13.58 16.36
C ASN A 154 -6.19 -14.55 15.25
N SER A 155 -7.26 -15.32 15.46
CA SER A 155 -7.69 -16.36 14.51
C SER A 155 -8.04 -15.81 13.12
N TYR A 156 -8.58 -14.60 13.04
CA TYR A 156 -8.87 -13.95 11.76
C TYR A 156 -7.60 -13.58 10.97
N VAL A 157 -6.48 -13.32 11.64
CA VAL A 157 -5.18 -13.08 10.99
C VAL A 157 -4.66 -14.37 10.35
N GLN A 158 -4.76 -15.49 11.09
CA GLN A 158 -4.39 -16.80 10.56
C GLN A 158 -5.30 -17.19 9.39
N ALA A 159 -6.61 -17.00 9.52
CA ALA A 159 -7.56 -17.26 8.44
C ALA A 159 -7.29 -16.41 7.20
N ALA A 160 -6.90 -15.14 7.36
CA ALA A 160 -6.52 -14.27 6.26
C ALA A 160 -5.26 -14.77 5.54
N ARG A 161 -4.25 -15.23 6.29
CA ARG A 161 -3.06 -15.85 5.73
C ARG A 161 -3.42 -17.11 4.93
N ASP A 162 -4.24 -17.97 5.48
CA ASP A 162 -4.69 -19.19 4.82
C ASP A 162 -5.52 -18.91 3.56
N LYS A 163 -6.27 -17.80 3.54
CA LYS A 163 -6.98 -17.25 2.38
C LYS A 163 -6.03 -16.76 1.29
N GLY A 164 -4.76 -16.45 1.60
CA GLY A 164 -3.77 -15.95 0.66
C GLY A 164 -3.48 -14.45 0.75
N ILE A 165 -3.86 -13.79 1.84
CA ILE A 165 -3.40 -12.42 2.13
C ILE A 165 -1.93 -12.46 2.49
N ILE A 166 -1.15 -11.55 1.90
CA ILE A 166 0.29 -11.42 2.16
C ILE A 166 0.49 -10.40 3.27
N PHE A 167 1.29 -10.78 4.27
CA PHE A 167 1.67 -9.88 5.35
C PHE A 167 3.10 -9.42 5.17
N ASP A 168 3.29 -8.10 5.12
CA ASP A 168 4.57 -7.44 4.97
C ASP A 168 4.96 -6.74 6.28
N CYS A 169 6.24 -6.88 6.66
CA CYS A 169 6.75 -6.26 7.89
C CYS A 169 6.75 -4.74 7.81
N GLY A 170 7.15 -4.18 6.67
CA GLY A 170 7.09 -2.76 6.39
C GLY A 170 7.71 -1.89 7.48
N HIS A 171 8.99 -2.09 7.82
CA HIS A 171 9.64 -1.36 8.91
C HIS A 171 9.79 0.14 8.57
N GLY A 172 8.78 0.93 8.95
CA GLY A 172 8.82 2.37 9.01
C GLY A 172 9.05 2.89 10.45
N ALA A 173 9.01 4.20 10.66
CA ALA A 173 9.32 4.81 11.96
C ALA A 173 8.41 4.34 13.11
N GLY A 174 7.17 3.94 12.84
CA GLY A 174 6.19 3.46 13.82
C GLY A 174 5.89 1.96 13.75
N SER A 175 6.65 1.18 12.98
CA SER A 175 6.33 -0.22 12.65
C SER A 175 7.24 -1.22 13.35
N PHE A 176 7.76 -0.86 14.51
CA PHE A 176 8.55 -1.74 15.36
C PHE A 176 7.76 -2.10 16.62
N TRP A 177 7.86 -3.34 17.00
CA TRP A 177 7.26 -3.90 18.21
C TRP A 177 8.33 -4.33 19.18
#